data_b823b2beb49165b9428f46c70bd28d39
#
_entry.id   b823b2beb49165b9428f46c70bd28d39
#
_cell.length_a   1.000
_cell.length_b   1.000
_cell.length_c   1.000
_cell.angle_alpha   90.00
_cell.angle_beta   90.00
_cell.angle_gamma   90.00
#
_symmetry.space_group_name_H-M   'P 1'
#
loop_
_entity.id
_entity.type
_entity.pdbx_description
1 polymer ?
#
loop_
_entity_poly.entity_id
_entity_poly.type
_entity_poly.pdbx_seq_one_letter_code
_entity_poly.pdbx_strand_id
1 'polypeptide(L)'
;MEKIYNKLVRDNIPEIIIADNETPITHILNDEEYKIELMKKLGEELLEVRLATSKEELTKELADMLELVLAINKTLGNTREDLEQVRERKLKTNGGFDKKIYLEKVIKE
;
A
#
# COMPACT_ATOMS: atom_id res chain seq x y z
N MET A 1 -25.92 -5.52 17.22
CA MET A 1 -24.91 -4.45 17.45
C MET A 1 -24.19 -4.12 16.14
N GLU A 2 -23.99 -2.86 15.89
CA GLU A 2 -23.29 -2.39 14.69
C GLU A 2 -21.89 -1.92 15.03
N LYS A 3 -20.93 -2.27 14.18
CA LYS A 3 -19.58 -1.72 14.26
C LYS A 3 -19.29 -1.04 12.93
N ILE A 4 -18.97 0.23 12.97
CA ILE A 4 -18.77 1.06 11.78
C ILE A 4 -17.28 1.13 11.43
N TYR A 5 -16.95 0.83 10.18
CA TYR A 5 -15.57 0.85 9.68
C TYR A 5 -15.34 1.99 8.69
N ASN A 6 -16.27 2.19 7.73
CA ASN A 6 -16.18 3.23 6.69
C ASN A 6 -14.81 3.29 6.03
N LYS A 7 -14.37 2.14 5.49
CA LYS A 7 -13.06 2.05 4.84
C LYS A 7 -13.06 1.06 3.70
N LEU A 8 -12.14 1.25 2.77
CA LEU A 8 -11.87 0.32 1.69
C LEU A 8 -11.34 -0.99 2.29
N VAL A 9 -11.80 -2.12 1.78
CA VAL A 9 -11.34 -3.45 2.21
C VAL A 9 -10.90 -4.27 1.00
N ARG A 10 -10.12 -5.32 1.24
CA ARG A 10 -9.75 -6.26 0.19
C ARG A 10 -10.98 -7.00 -0.32
N ASP A 11 -10.92 -7.46 -1.56
CA ASP A 11 -12.06 -8.02 -2.30
C ASP A 11 -12.77 -9.18 -1.60
N ASN A 12 -12.03 -10.01 -0.88
CA ASN A 12 -12.59 -11.19 -0.22
C ASN A 12 -13.10 -10.95 1.19
N ILE A 13 -12.95 -9.75 1.71
CA ILE A 13 -13.36 -9.45 3.10
C ILE A 13 -14.85 -9.62 3.32
N PRO A 14 -15.77 -9.17 2.42
CA PRO A 14 -17.19 -9.39 2.64
C PRO A 14 -17.55 -10.87 2.80
N GLU A 15 -16.96 -11.75 1.99
CA GLU A 15 -17.19 -13.20 2.07
C GLU A 15 -16.69 -13.79 3.39
N ILE A 16 -15.54 -13.30 3.88
CA ILE A 16 -14.96 -13.73 5.16
C ILE A 16 -15.89 -13.34 6.31
N ILE A 17 -16.45 -12.13 6.26
CA ILE A 17 -17.41 -11.65 7.27
C ILE A 17 -18.66 -12.54 7.29
N ILE A 18 -19.19 -12.87 6.10
CA ILE A 18 -20.35 -13.75 5.97
C ILE A 18 -20.05 -15.13 6.56
N ALA A 19 -18.85 -15.66 6.30
CA ALA A 19 -18.44 -16.96 6.83
C ALA A 19 -18.37 -16.97 8.37
N ASP A 20 -18.17 -15.81 8.98
CA ASP A 20 -18.18 -15.63 10.45
C ASP A 20 -19.58 -15.36 11.00
N ASN A 21 -20.62 -15.58 10.21
CA ASN A 21 -22.02 -15.35 10.59
C ASN A 21 -22.35 -13.89 10.90
N GLU A 22 -21.62 -12.98 10.29
CA GLU A 22 -21.88 -11.54 10.37
C GLU A 22 -22.35 -11.01 9.03
N THR A 23 -23.01 -9.88 9.02
CA THR A 23 -23.57 -9.30 7.78
C THR A 23 -22.80 -8.05 7.39
N PRO A 24 -22.04 -8.08 6.28
CA PRO A 24 -21.37 -6.87 5.79
C PRO A 24 -22.35 -5.97 5.04
N ILE A 25 -22.26 -4.68 5.27
CA ILE A 25 -22.98 -3.68 4.47
C ILE A 25 -21.92 -2.96 3.66
N THR A 26 -21.97 -3.11 2.35
CA THR A 26 -20.93 -2.61 1.44
C THR A 26 -21.54 -1.86 0.26
N HIS A 27 -20.71 -1.05 -0.39
CA HIS A 27 -21.02 -0.47 -1.69
C HIS A 27 -19.73 -0.35 -2.49
N ILE A 28 -19.86 -0.21 -3.80
CA ILE A 28 -18.72 -0.08 -4.71
C ILE A 28 -18.44 1.41 -4.91
N LEU A 29 -17.19 1.79 -4.69
CA LEU A 29 -16.76 3.18 -4.89
C LEU A 29 -16.65 3.50 -6.38
N ASN A 30 -16.85 4.78 -6.75
CA ASN A 30 -16.48 5.24 -8.07
C ASN A 30 -14.95 5.40 -8.16
N ASP A 31 -14.43 5.63 -9.35
CA ASP A 31 -12.98 5.68 -9.58
C ASP A 31 -12.27 6.76 -8.77
N GLU A 32 -12.90 7.92 -8.62
CA GLU A 32 -12.31 9.04 -7.87
C GLU A 32 -12.24 8.73 -6.38
N GLU A 33 -13.33 8.26 -5.81
CA GLU A 33 -13.40 7.85 -4.41
C GLU A 33 -12.42 6.70 -4.11
N TYR A 34 -12.31 5.76 -5.05
CA TYR A 34 -11.40 4.63 -4.93
C TYR A 34 -9.95 5.08 -4.78
N LYS A 35 -9.51 6.03 -5.62
CA LYS A 35 -8.15 6.58 -5.54
C LYS A 35 -7.88 7.25 -4.19
N ILE A 36 -8.84 8.00 -3.70
CA ILE A 36 -8.74 8.67 -2.40
C ILE A 36 -8.60 7.64 -1.27
N GLU A 37 -9.45 6.60 -1.29
CA GLU A 37 -9.44 5.58 -0.25
C GLU A 37 -8.18 4.70 -0.30
N LEU A 38 -7.63 4.45 -1.48
CA LEU A 38 -6.36 3.75 -1.62
C LEU A 38 -5.21 4.53 -0.96
N MET A 39 -5.19 5.86 -1.15
CA MET A 39 -4.17 6.71 -0.54
C MET A 39 -4.30 6.74 0.99
N LYS A 40 -5.52 6.76 1.50
CA LYS A 40 -5.77 6.67 2.95
C LYS A 40 -5.25 5.36 3.51
N LYS A 41 -5.52 4.24 2.84
CA LYS A 41 -5.04 2.93 3.27
C LYS A 41 -3.51 2.85 3.24
N LEU A 42 -2.89 3.46 2.24
CA LEU A 42 -1.43 3.51 2.16
C LEU A 42 -0.83 4.22 3.38
N GLY A 43 -1.45 5.32 3.80
CA GLY A 43 -1.05 6.05 5.01
C GLY A 43 -1.24 5.22 6.27
N GLU A 44 -2.35 4.49 6.39
CA GLU A 44 -2.61 3.59 7.51
C GLU A 44 -1.58 2.47 7.54
N GLU A 45 -1.28 1.87 6.40
CA GLU A 45 -0.31 0.78 6.30
C GLU A 45 1.10 1.24 6.63
N LEU A 46 1.47 2.46 6.24
CA LEU A 46 2.75 3.04 6.62
C LEU A 46 2.90 3.07 8.14
N LEU A 47 1.84 3.44 8.85
CA LEU A 47 1.84 3.44 10.31
C LEU A 47 2.03 2.01 10.85
N GLU A 48 1.32 1.03 10.29
CA GLU A 48 1.46 -0.37 10.69
C GLU A 48 2.88 -0.89 10.48
N VAL A 49 3.51 -0.53 9.35
CA VAL A 49 4.90 -0.86 9.06
C VAL A 49 5.83 -0.30 10.15
N ARG A 50 5.61 0.94 10.54
CA ARG A 50 6.44 1.62 11.56
C ARG A 50 6.26 1.05 12.96
N LEU A 51 5.08 0.52 13.26
CA LEU A 51 4.74 -0.03 14.57
C LEU A 51 5.03 -1.52 14.72
N ALA A 52 5.36 -2.21 13.62
CA ALA A 52 5.61 -3.65 13.64
C ALA A 52 6.83 -3.97 14.54
N THR A 53 6.68 -4.98 15.39
CA THR A 53 7.70 -5.32 16.40
C THR A 53 8.45 -6.62 16.14
N SER A 54 8.08 -7.36 15.09
CA SER A 54 8.76 -8.60 14.72
C SER A 54 9.01 -8.62 13.21
N LYS A 55 9.95 -9.46 12.80
CA LYS A 55 10.24 -9.70 11.38
C LYS A 55 9.01 -10.20 10.64
N GLU A 56 8.28 -11.13 11.25
CA GLU A 56 7.07 -11.73 10.64
C GLU A 56 5.98 -10.70 10.46
N GLU A 57 5.73 -9.92 11.49
CA GLU A 57 4.73 -8.84 11.47
C GLU A 57 5.09 -7.80 10.42
N LEU A 58 6.34 -7.35 10.41
CA LEU A 58 6.82 -6.36 9.45
C LEU A 58 6.71 -6.87 8.01
N THR A 59 7.04 -8.14 7.78
CA THR A 59 6.93 -8.75 6.45
C THR A 59 5.49 -8.75 5.95
N LYS A 60 4.52 -9.06 6.81
CA LYS A 60 3.10 -9.00 6.47
C LYS A 60 2.67 -7.59 6.11
N GLU A 61 3.10 -6.61 6.89
CA GLU A 61 2.75 -5.21 6.64
C GLU A 61 3.39 -4.68 5.34
N LEU A 62 4.63 -5.11 5.04
CA LEU A 62 5.26 -4.77 3.76
C LEU A 62 4.52 -5.39 2.57
N ALA A 63 4.03 -6.62 2.72
CA ALA A 63 3.22 -7.27 1.69
C ALA A 63 1.91 -6.51 1.46
N ASP A 64 1.26 -6.07 2.53
CA ASP A 64 0.04 -5.27 2.45
C ASP A 64 0.30 -3.92 1.78
N MET A 65 1.41 -3.28 2.12
CA MET A 65 1.81 -2.02 1.49
C MET A 65 2.08 -2.21 -0.01
N LEU A 66 2.78 -3.29 -0.37
CA LEU A 66 3.06 -3.59 -1.78
C LEU A 66 1.76 -3.81 -2.57
N GLU A 67 0.79 -4.49 -1.99
CA GLU A 67 -0.52 -4.71 -2.63
C GLU A 67 -1.21 -3.37 -2.92
N LEU A 68 -1.14 -2.42 -2.00
CA LEU A 68 -1.69 -1.07 -2.20
C LEU A 68 -0.94 -0.32 -3.30
N VAL A 69 0.39 -0.43 -3.33
CA VAL A 69 1.21 0.18 -4.38
C VAL A 69 0.78 -0.35 -5.75
N LEU A 70 0.58 -1.67 -5.87
CA LEU A 70 0.15 -2.29 -7.12
C LEU A 70 -1.27 -1.87 -7.51
N ALA A 71 -2.18 -1.74 -6.55
CA ALA A 71 -3.54 -1.26 -6.81
C ALA A 71 -3.55 0.19 -7.29
N ILE A 72 -2.78 1.05 -6.66
CA ILE A 72 -2.62 2.46 -7.06
C ILE A 72 -2.03 2.54 -8.47
N ASN A 73 -0.99 1.77 -8.73
CA ASN A 73 -0.35 1.71 -10.05
C ASN A 73 -1.37 1.35 -11.15
N LYS A 74 -2.25 0.41 -10.86
CA LYS A 74 -3.28 -0.03 -11.79
C LYS A 74 -4.29 1.07 -12.10
N THR A 75 -4.60 1.95 -11.16
CA THR A 75 -5.50 3.09 -11.40
C THR A 75 -4.93 4.08 -12.41
N LEU A 76 -3.61 4.08 -12.62
CA LEU A 76 -2.93 4.94 -13.59
C LEU A 76 -2.94 4.34 -15.01
N GLY A 77 -3.51 3.15 -15.17
CA GLY A 77 -3.46 2.42 -16.44
C GLY A 77 -2.16 1.67 -16.67
N ASN A 78 -1.31 1.57 -15.66
CA ASN A 78 -0.03 0.86 -15.75
C ASN A 78 -0.17 -0.62 -15.43
N THR A 79 0.66 -1.43 -16.07
CA THR A 79 0.85 -2.82 -15.67
C THR A 79 1.91 -2.87 -14.56
N ARG A 80 2.01 -4.00 -13.88
CA ARG A 80 3.06 -4.24 -12.90
C ARG A 80 4.45 -4.11 -13.53
N GLU A 81 4.57 -4.55 -14.78
CA GLU A 81 5.81 -4.49 -15.53
C GLU A 81 6.22 -3.05 -15.84
N ASP A 82 5.26 -2.18 -16.16
CA ASP A 82 5.52 -0.75 -16.37
C ASP A 82 6.17 -0.13 -15.14
N LEU A 83 5.62 -0.43 -13.96
CA LEU A 83 6.15 0.07 -12.70
C LEU A 83 7.56 -0.47 -12.44
N GLU A 84 7.76 -1.77 -12.68
CA GLU A 84 9.05 -2.42 -12.49
C GLU A 84 10.14 -1.84 -13.39
N GLN A 85 9.82 -1.51 -14.63
CA GLN A 85 10.76 -0.87 -15.55
C GLN A 85 11.23 0.48 -15.04
N VAL A 86 10.33 1.27 -14.47
CA VAL A 86 10.68 2.57 -13.88
C VAL A 86 11.57 2.36 -12.65
N ARG A 87 11.21 1.40 -11.80
CA ARG A 87 12.00 1.07 -10.61
C ARG A 87 13.42 0.63 -10.98
N GLU A 88 13.57 -0.23 -11.96
CA GLU A 88 14.87 -0.71 -12.44
C GLU A 88 15.72 0.41 -13.02
N ARG A 89 15.13 1.30 -13.80
CA ARG A 89 15.86 2.46 -14.36
C ARG A 89 16.39 3.36 -13.26
N LYS A 90 15.59 3.63 -12.24
CA LYS A 90 16.01 4.42 -11.09
C LYS A 90 17.13 3.72 -10.30
N LEU A 91 17.04 2.40 -10.20
CA LEU A 91 18.08 1.61 -9.54
C LEU A 91 19.42 1.75 -10.28
N LYS A 92 19.41 1.73 -11.60
CA LYS A 92 20.62 1.86 -12.42
C LYS A 92 21.23 3.28 -12.35
N THR A 93 20.38 4.30 -12.38
CA THR A 93 20.87 5.69 -12.41
C THR A 93 21.23 6.21 -11.02
N ASN A 94 20.42 5.92 -10.02
CA ASN A 94 20.57 6.50 -8.68
C ASN A 94 21.09 5.50 -7.64
N GLY A 95 21.05 4.21 -7.96
CA GLY A 95 21.40 3.15 -7.00
C GLY A 95 20.26 2.83 -6.05
N GLY A 96 20.48 1.85 -5.21
CA GLY A 96 19.59 1.49 -4.11
C GLY A 96 20.02 2.16 -2.82
N PHE A 97 19.72 1.51 -1.69
CA PHE A 97 20.02 2.07 -0.37
C PHE A 97 21.04 1.27 0.43
N ASP A 98 21.67 0.28 -0.20
CA ASP A 98 22.56 -0.67 0.50
C ASP A 98 23.80 -0.02 1.11
N LYS A 99 24.24 1.11 0.56
CA LYS A 99 25.41 1.81 1.06
C LYS A 99 25.13 2.63 2.31
N LYS A 100 23.88 2.77 2.72
CA LYS A 100 23.47 3.46 3.95
C LYS A 100 23.94 4.92 4.01
N ILE A 101 23.95 5.61 2.87
CA ILE A 101 24.48 6.98 2.76
C ILE A 101 23.46 7.97 3.29
N TYR A 102 23.87 8.76 4.26
CA TYR A 102 23.09 9.89 4.77
C TYR A 102 23.74 11.19 4.28
N LEU A 103 23.04 11.92 3.44
CA LEU A 103 23.56 13.19 2.89
C LEU A 103 23.37 14.30 3.91
N GLU A 104 24.46 14.82 4.44
CA GLU A 104 24.40 15.89 5.44
C GLU A 104 24.25 17.26 4.78
N LYS A 105 25.06 17.55 3.76
CA LYS A 105 25.01 18.85 3.07
C LYS A 105 25.74 18.77 1.75
N VAL A 106 25.46 19.74 0.89
CA VAL A 106 26.19 19.94 -0.36
C VAL A 106 26.83 21.33 -0.31
N ILE A 107 28.09 21.40 -0.62
CA ILE A 107 28.82 22.67 -0.72
C ILE A 107 28.87 23.02 -2.19
N LYS A 108 28.33 24.19 -2.54
CA LYS A 108 28.33 24.70 -3.92
C LYS A 108 29.38 25.85 -4.03
N GLU A 109 30.15 25.78 -5.10
CA GLU A 109 31.17 26.81 -5.40
C GLU A 109 30.66 27.80 -6.44
#